data_42acc778fb580e3d8188f0be6ec933dc
#
_entry.id   42acc778fb580e3d8188f0be6ec933dc
#
_cell.length_a   1.000
_cell.length_b   1.000
_cell.length_c   1.000
_cell.angle_alpha   90.00
_cell.angle_beta   90.00
_cell.angle_gamma   90.00
#
_symmetry.space_group_name_H-M   'P 1'
#
loop_
_entity.id
_entity.type
_entity.pdbx_description
1 polymer ?
#
loop_
_entity_poly.entity_id
_entity_poly.type
_entity_poly.pdbx_seq_one_letter_code
_entity_poly.pdbx_strand_id
1 'polypeptide(L)'
;QLRMYEKGTFIYRLAGREREKSASYYTPEVLTKCLVKYALKELLKDKTADEILHLTVCEPAMGSAAFLNEAINQLAEAYLTKKQEELGETISYDKRFEELQKVKMFIADRNVYGCDLNPVAVELAEVSLWLNTIYKGAYVPWFGTQLVNGNSLIGARRQVYSQSALEAGKWYEK
;
A
#
# COMPACT_ATOMS: atom_id res chain seq x y z
N GLN A 1 15.86 -20.48 24.58
CA GLN A 1 16.47 -21.71 24.11
C GLN A 1 17.45 -21.38 22.98
N LEU A 2 18.74 -21.78 23.16
CA LEU A 2 19.76 -21.68 22.13
C LEU A 2 19.46 -22.74 21.05
N ARG A 3 19.14 -22.29 19.81
CA ARG A 3 19.07 -23.20 18.67
C ARG A 3 20.47 -23.49 18.16
N MET A 4 20.87 -24.75 18.18
CA MET A 4 22.12 -25.23 17.57
C MET A 4 21.85 -25.67 16.14
N TYR A 5 22.72 -25.30 15.23
CA TYR A 5 22.66 -25.66 13.82
C TYR A 5 23.86 -26.53 13.45
N GLU A 6 23.69 -27.47 12.57
CA GLU A 6 24.77 -28.31 12.09
C GLU A 6 25.80 -27.52 11.27
N LYS A 7 27.06 -28.00 11.29
CA LYS A 7 28.14 -27.37 10.52
C LYS A 7 27.80 -27.42 9.02
N GLY A 8 27.80 -26.26 8.36
CA GLY A 8 27.47 -26.10 6.95
C GLY A 8 26.03 -25.68 6.68
N THR A 9 25.19 -25.54 7.71
CA THR A 9 23.84 -24.99 7.55
C THR A 9 23.92 -23.48 7.20
N PHE A 10 23.29 -23.09 6.10
CA PHE A 10 23.15 -21.69 5.76
C PHE A 10 22.14 -21.03 6.71
N ILE A 11 22.57 -20.01 7.43
CA ILE A 11 21.73 -19.27 8.36
C ILE A 11 21.70 -17.81 7.92
N TYR A 12 20.53 -17.36 7.42
CA TYR A 12 20.29 -15.95 7.17
C TYR A 12 19.90 -15.25 8.48
N ARG A 13 20.71 -14.30 8.90
CA ARG A 13 20.43 -13.45 10.07
C ARG A 13 20.67 -12.00 9.70
N LEU A 14 19.64 -11.18 9.86
CA LEU A 14 19.86 -9.75 9.96
C LEU A 14 20.52 -9.46 11.30
N ALA A 15 21.67 -8.78 11.30
CA ALA A 15 22.29 -8.31 12.53
C ALA A 15 21.32 -7.39 13.28
N GLY A 16 21.20 -7.54 14.59
CA GLY A 16 20.24 -6.75 15.39
C GLY A 16 20.37 -5.24 15.19
N ARG A 17 21.61 -4.75 15.02
CA ARG A 17 21.90 -3.34 14.72
C ARG A 17 21.40 -2.87 13.34
N GLU A 18 21.26 -3.74 12.37
CA GLU A 18 20.70 -3.40 11.06
C GLU A 18 19.19 -3.28 11.12
N ARG A 19 18.52 -4.09 11.96
CA ARG A 19 17.08 -3.92 12.25
C ARG A 19 16.79 -2.59 12.94
N GLU A 20 17.59 -2.23 13.94
CA GLU A 20 17.45 -0.94 14.64
C GLU A 20 17.72 0.24 13.70
N LYS A 21 18.71 0.13 12.81
CA LYS A 21 19.04 1.18 11.84
C LYS A 21 18.01 1.32 10.73
N SER A 22 17.44 0.22 10.25
CA SER A 22 16.45 0.23 9.18
C SER A 22 15.03 0.51 9.68
N ALA A 23 14.79 0.40 11.01
CA ALA A 23 13.47 0.48 11.63
C ALA A 23 12.41 -0.42 10.96
N SER A 24 12.87 -1.48 10.27
CA SER A 24 12.00 -2.35 9.47
C SER A 24 11.37 -3.42 10.33
N TYR A 25 10.11 -3.22 10.67
CA TYR A 25 9.28 -4.18 11.38
C TYR A 25 8.15 -4.62 10.45
N TYR A 26 8.16 -5.90 10.07
CA TYR A 26 7.10 -6.46 9.23
C TYR A 26 5.95 -6.95 10.10
N THR A 27 4.78 -6.39 9.86
CA THR A 27 3.56 -6.76 10.57
C THR A 27 3.07 -8.12 10.07
N PRO A 28 2.75 -9.08 10.96
CA PRO A 28 2.19 -10.37 10.57
C PRO A 28 0.89 -10.21 9.76
N GLU A 29 0.71 -11.04 8.75
CA GLU A 29 -0.42 -11.00 7.81
C GLU A 29 -1.79 -11.05 8.52
N VAL A 30 -1.92 -11.82 9.58
CA VAL A 30 -3.16 -11.90 10.38
C VAL A 30 -3.54 -10.53 10.96
N LEU A 31 -2.56 -9.75 11.39
CA LEU A 31 -2.80 -8.42 11.95
C LEU A 31 -3.13 -7.41 10.85
N THR A 32 -2.44 -7.44 9.71
CA THR A 32 -2.75 -6.55 8.59
C THR A 32 -4.16 -6.80 8.07
N LYS A 33 -4.56 -8.04 7.87
CA LYS A 33 -5.92 -8.42 7.48
C LYS A 33 -6.97 -7.91 8.46
N CYS A 34 -6.74 -8.10 9.74
CA CYS A 34 -7.66 -7.68 10.78
C CYS A 34 -7.82 -6.15 10.80
N LEU A 35 -6.71 -5.41 10.84
CA LEU A 35 -6.73 -3.95 10.90
C LEU A 35 -7.37 -3.32 9.67
N VAL A 36 -7.00 -3.76 8.47
CA VAL A 36 -7.57 -3.26 7.22
C VAL A 36 -9.06 -3.56 7.15
N LYS A 37 -9.48 -4.76 7.53
CA LYS A 37 -10.91 -5.13 7.57
C LYS A 37 -11.72 -4.17 8.42
N TYR A 38 -11.26 -3.86 9.62
CA TYR A 38 -11.99 -2.95 10.50
C TYR A 38 -11.92 -1.50 10.03
N ALA A 39 -10.79 -1.05 9.48
CA ALA A 39 -10.67 0.29 8.92
C ALA A 39 -11.61 0.51 7.73
N LEU A 40 -11.75 -0.49 6.85
CA LEU A 40 -12.59 -0.40 5.67
C LEU A 40 -14.08 -0.65 5.95
N LYS A 41 -14.42 -1.40 6.99
CA LYS A 41 -15.79 -1.83 7.27
C LYS A 41 -16.80 -0.67 7.30
N GLU A 42 -16.52 0.36 8.06
CA GLU A 42 -17.42 1.52 8.17
C GLU A 42 -17.35 2.39 6.93
N LEU A 43 -16.16 2.53 6.34
CA LEU A 43 -15.93 3.32 5.15
C LEU A 43 -16.71 2.79 3.92
N LEU A 44 -16.85 1.47 3.80
CA LEU A 44 -17.45 0.81 2.64
C LEU A 44 -18.97 0.60 2.79
N LYS A 45 -19.54 0.82 3.97
CA LYS A 45 -20.91 0.44 4.31
C LYS A 45 -21.97 0.95 3.33
N ASP A 46 -21.89 2.23 2.98
CA ASP A 46 -22.90 2.90 2.15
C ASP A 46 -22.37 3.29 0.77
N LYS A 47 -21.22 2.72 0.34
CA LYS A 47 -20.61 3.07 -0.94
C LYS A 47 -21.09 2.18 -2.08
N THR A 48 -21.25 2.80 -3.23
CA THR A 48 -21.41 2.13 -4.53
C THR A 48 -20.09 1.53 -5.01
N ALA A 49 -20.15 0.63 -5.99
CA ALA A 49 -18.95 0.08 -6.61
C ALA A 49 -18.03 1.18 -7.16
N ASP A 50 -18.57 2.14 -7.88
CA ASP A 50 -17.78 3.21 -8.48
C ASP A 50 -17.16 4.14 -7.41
N GLU A 51 -17.84 4.41 -6.30
CA GLU A 51 -17.27 5.18 -5.18
C GLU A 51 -16.10 4.46 -4.50
N ILE A 52 -16.08 3.13 -4.50
CA ILE A 52 -14.95 2.34 -3.98
C ILE A 52 -13.68 2.61 -4.80
N LEU A 53 -13.81 2.72 -6.12
CA LEU A 53 -12.68 3.02 -7.00
C LEU A 53 -12.16 4.47 -6.89
N HIS A 54 -12.85 5.34 -6.17
CA HIS A 54 -12.41 6.71 -5.90
C HIS A 54 -11.77 6.87 -4.51
N LEU A 55 -11.74 5.81 -3.71
CA LEU A 55 -11.09 5.85 -2.40
C LEU A 55 -9.58 5.94 -2.56
N THR A 56 -8.95 6.76 -1.73
CA THR A 56 -7.49 6.86 -1.65
C THR A 56 -7.00 6.27 -0.35
N VAL A 57 -5.99 5.40 -0.43
CA VAL A 57 -5.34 4.78 0.72
C VAL A 57 -3.91 5.29 0.79
N CYS A 58 -3.50 5.78 1.95
CA CYS A 58 -2.15 6.24 2.20
C CYS A 58 -1.54 5.54 3.42
N GLU A 59 -0.37 4.96 3.23
CA GLU A 59 0.42 4.32 4.29
C GLU A 59 1.70 5.13 4.52
N PRO A 60 1.79 5.89 5.62
CA PRO A 60 2.91 6.80 5.86
C PRO A 60 4.19 6.11 6.36
N ALA A 61 4.14 4.81 6.65
CA ALA A 61 5.27 3.98 7.05
C ALA A 61 5.07 2.56 6.48
N MET A 62 5.08 2.50 5.14
CA MET A 62 4.55 1.34 4.41
C MET A 62 5.37 0.05 4.51
N GLY A 63 6.65 0.13 4.90
CA GLY A 63 7.54 -1.02 4.85
C GLY A 63 7.57 -1.63 3.45
N SER A 64 7.36 -2.93 3.33
CA SER A 64 7.19 -3.66 2.07
C SER A 64 5.74 -3.70 1.57
N ALA A 65 4.91 -2.74 1.93
CA ALA A 65 3.53 -2.57 1.50
C ALA A 65 2.54 -3.66 1.98
N ALA A 66 2.75 -4.25 3.16
CA ALA A 66 1.85 -5.28 3.67
C ALA A 66 0.41 -4.77 3.86
N PHE A 67 0.23 -3.58 4.42
CA PHE A 67 -1.09 -2.94 4.57
C PHE A 67 -1.69 -2.50 3.25
N LEU A 68 -0.89 -1.94 2.33
CA LEU A 68 -1.36 -1.54 1.00
C LEU A 68 -1.84 -2.74 0.18
N ASN A 69 -1.09 -3.84 0.20
CA ASN A 69 -1.49 -5.09 -0.46
C ASN A 69 -2.83 -5.61 0.07
N GLU A 70 -2.99 -5.61 1.38
CA GLU A 70 -4.23 -6.07 1.99
C GLU A 70 -5.40 -5.11 1.71
N ALA A 71 -5.16 -3.80 1.71
CA ALA A 71 -6.17 -2.82 1.31
C ALA A 71 -6.63 -3.03 -0.14
N ILE A 72 -5.70 -3.25 -1.07
CA ILE A 72 -6.00 -3.57 -2.47
C ILE A 72 -6.86 -4.83 -2.55
N ASN A 73 -6.50 -5.90 -1.82
CA ASN A 73 -7.24 -7.14 -1.82
C ASN A 73 -8.68 -6.96 -1.35
N GLN A 74 -8.88 -6.30 -0.22
CA GLN A 74 -10.21 -6.10 0.35
C GLN A 74 -11.06 -5.10 -0.44
N LEU A 75 -10.47 -4.03 -0.98
CA LEU A 75 -11.18 -3.07 -1.84
C LEU A 75 -11.62 -3.72 -3.16
N ALA A 76 -10.76 -4.55 -3.77
CA ALA A 76 -11.10 -5.23 -5.01
C ALA A 76 -12.24 -6.25 -4.82
N GLU A 77 -12.21 -7.02 -3.73
CA GLU A 77 -13.30 -7.93 -3.38
C GLU A 77 -14.61 -7.17 -3.10
N ALA A 78 -14.55 -6.07 -2.36
CA ALA A 78 -15.71 -5.24 -2.07
C ALA A 78 -16.29 -4.64 -3.35
N TYR A 79 -15.43 -4.13 -4.23
CA TYR A 79 -15.85 -3.60 -5.54
C TYR A 79 -16.60 -4.64 -6.36
N LEU A 80 -16.00 -5.82 -6.56
CA LEU A 80 -16.63 -6.88 -7.36
C LEU A 80 -17.96 -7.34 -6.76
N THR A 81 -18.06 -7.44 -5.44
CA THR A 81 -19.29 -7.80 -4.76
C THR A 81 -20.37 -6.75 -5.01
N LYS A 82 -20.06 -5.48 -4.78
CA LYS A 82 -20.99 -4.38 -5.04
C LYS A 82 -21.40 -4.27 -6.49
N LYS A 83 -20.44 -4.44 -7.41
CA LYS A 83 -20.73 -4.37 -8.86
C LYS A 83 -21.68 -5.47 -9.33
N GLN A 84 -21.52 -6.68 -8.82
CA GLN A 84 -22.43 -7.79 -9.09
C GLN A 84 -23.85 -7.52 -8.51
N GLU A 85 -23.93 -6.97 -7.29
CA GLU A 85 -25.21 -6.59 -6.67
C GLU A 85 -25.92 -5.51 -7.51
N GLU A 86 -25.21 -4.47 -7.97
CA GLU A 86 -25.76 -3.36 -8.76
C GLU A 86 -26.26 -3.78 -10.13
N LEU A 87 -25.53 -4.70 -10.79
CA LEU A 87 -25.87 -5.17 -12.12
C LEU A 87 -26.87 -6.33 -12.13
N GLY A 88 -27.08 -6.98 -10.99
CA GLY A 88 -27.88 -8.21 -10.91
C GLY A 88 -27.24 -9.40 -11.62
N GLU A 89 -25.91 -9.33 -11.86
CA GLU A 89 -25.14 -10.34 -12.57
C GLU A 89 -24.16 -11.04 -11.63
N THR A 90 -23.85 -12.29 -11.94
CA THR A 90 -22.85 -13.05 -11.18
C THR A 90 -21.67 -13.40 -12.11
N ILE A 91 -20.48 -13.02 -11.72
CA ILE A 91 -19.26 -13.42 -12.44
C ILE A 91 -19.05 -14.92 -12.26
N SER A 92 -18.87 -15.67 -13.37
CA SER A 92 -18.57 -17.08 -13.30
C SER A 92 -17.26 -17.35 -12.53
N TYR A 93 -17.20 -18.46 -11.82
CA TYR A 93 -16.05 -18.83 -11.01
C TYR A 93 -14.73 -18.79 -11.81
N ASP A 94 -14.74 -19.27 -13.03
CA ASP A 94 -13.54 -19.32 -13.91
C ASP A 94 -13.00 -17.92 -14.27
N LYS A 95 -13.88 -16.93 -14.36
CA LYS A 95 -13.52 -15.55 -14.70
C LYS A 95 -13.24 -14.69 -13.47
N ARG A 96 -13.74 -15.07 -12.30
CA ARG A 96 -13.66 -14.27 -11.09
C ARG A 96 -12.21 -13.91 -10.73
N PHE A 97 -11.29 -14.85 -10.83
CA PHE A 97 -9.88 -14.61 -10.51
C PHE A 97 -9.27 -13.55 -11.43
N GLU A 98 -9.52 -13.66 -12.74
CA GLU A 98 -9.00 -12.69 -13.72
C GLU A 98 -9.57 -11.29 -13.49
N GLU A 99 -10.89 -11.19 -13.29
CA GLU A 99 -11.55 -9.92 -13.02
C GLU A 99 -11.05 -9.30 -11.70
N LEU A 100 -10.84 -10.11 -10.66
CA LEU A 100 -10.28 -9.65 -9.40
C LEU A 100 -8.87 -9.06 -9.59
N GLN A 101 -8.02 -9.72 -10.37
CA GLN A 101 -6.66 -9.23 -10.63
C GLN A 101 -6.67 -7.93 -11.45
N LYS A 102 -7.58 -7.77 -12.41
CA LYS A 102 -7.76 -6.52 -13.15
C LYS A 102 -8.13 -5.36 -12.21
N VAL A 103 -9.07 -5.60 -11.31
CA VAL A 103 -9.50 -4.59 -10.33
C VAL A 103 -8.37 -4.27 -9.35
N LYS A 104 -7.64 -5.28 -8.86
CA LYS A 104 -6.47 -5.06 -8.01
C LYS A 104 -5.42 -4.19 -8.71
N MET A 105 -5.11 -4.46 -9.97
CA MET A 105 -4.17 -3.65 -10.74
C MET A 105 -4.65 -2.21 -10.88
N PHE A 106 -5.93 -2.01 -11.18
CA PHE A 106 -6.52 -0.68 -11.27
C PHE A 106 -6.38 0.10 -9.96
N ILE A 107 -6.69 -0.54 -8.82
CA ILE A 107 -6.59 0.07 -7.49
C ILE A 107 -5.12 0.36 -7.14
N ALA A 108 -4.21 -0.55 -7.43
CA ALA A 108 -2.78 -0.36 -7.18
C ALA A 108 -2.21 0.82 -7.96
N ASP A 109 -2.60 0.98 -9.22
CA ASP A 109 -2.13 2.03 -10.12
C ASP A 109 -2.66 3.43 -9.77
N ARG A 110 -3.78 3.54 -9.06
CA ARG A 110 -4.49 4.82 -8.92
C ARG A 110 -4.84 5.23 -7.50
N ASN A 111 -5.02 4.29 -6.60
CA ASN A 111 -5.68 4.53 -5.32
C ASN A 111 -4.76 4.43 -4.12
N VAL A 112 -3.58 3.82 -4.26
CA VAL A 112 -2.68 3.58 -3.13
C VAL A 112 -1.43 4.46 -3.19
N TYR A 113 -1.05 4.98 -2.05
CA TYR A 113 0.11 5.83 -1.86
C TYR A 113 0.87 5.37 -0.62
N GLY A 114 2.18 5.42 -0.66
CA GLY A 114 3.01 5.01 0.46
C GLY A 114 4.28 5.83 0.59
N CYS A 115 4.75 5.94 1.81
CA CYS A 115 6.05 6.54 2.12
C CYS A 115 6.80 5.64 3.09
N ASP A 116 8.10 5.49 2.89
CA ASP A 116 8.97 4.84 3.87
C ASP A 116 10.34 5.52 3.92
N LEU A 117 10.91 5.53 5.11
CA LEU A 117 12.24 6.11 5.34
C LEU A 117 13.35 5.23 4.75
N ASN A 118 13.11 3.93 4.66
CA ASN A 118 14.06 2.96 4.13
C ASN A 118 13.88 2.78 2.62
N PRO A 119 14.84 3.19 1.78
CA PRO A 119 14.72 3.07 0.32
C PRO A 119 14.55 1.62 -0.15
N VAL A 120 15.17 0.65 0.52
CA VAL A 120 15.01 -0.77 0.19
C VAL A 120 13.57 -1.24 0.45
N ALA A 121 12.92 -0.71 1.49
CA ALA A 121 11.51 -1.01 1.75
C ALA A 121 10.61 -0.49 0.62
N VAL A 122 10.90 0.68 0.05
CA VAL A 122 10.17 1.24 -1.10
C VAL A 122 10.29 0.33 -2.32
N GLU A 123 11.49 -0.10 -2.68
CA GLU A 123 11.72 -1.04 -3.79
C GLU A 123 11.00 -2.37 -3.57
N LEU A 124 11.04 -2.90 -2.35
CA LEU A 124 10.31 -4.12 -1.99
C LEU A 124 8.79 -3.92 -2.06
N ALA A 125 8.30 -2.74 -1.69
CA ALA A 125 6.88 -2.40 -1.79
C ALA A 125 6.41 -2.39 -3.25
N GLU A 126 7.16 -1.77 -4.16
CA GLU A 126 6.86 -1.75 -5.60
C GLU A 126 6.76 -3.17 -6.18
N VAL A 127 7.75 -4.01 -5.89
CA VAL A 127 7.75 -5.43 -6.32
C VAL A 127 6.58 -6.19 -5.69
N SER A 128 6.31 -5.97 -4.42
CA SER A 128 5.23 -6.64 -3.69
C SER A 128 3.85 -6.28 -4.24
N LEU A 129 3.60 -5.00 -4.55
CA LEU A 129 2.37 -4.54 -5.17
C LEU A 129 2.20 -5.11 -6.58
N TRP A 130 3.27 -5.09 -7.37
CA TRP A 130 3.24 -5.68 -8.71
C TRP A 130 2.92 -7.18 -8.67
N LEU A 131 3.59 -7.96 -7.83
CA LEU A 131 3.35 -9.39 -7.68
C LEU A 131 1.92 -9.72 -7.20
N ASN A 132 1.33 -8.88 -6.36
CA ASN A 132 -0.05 -9.05 -5.88
C ASN A 132 -1.09 -8.79 -6.97
N THR A 133 -0.76 -8.00 -7.98
CA THR A 133 -1.73 -7.46 -8.96
C THR A 133 -1.53 -7.95 -10.38
N ILE A 134 -0.43 -8.64 -10.67
CA ILE A 134 -0.11 -9.12 -12.02
C ILE A 134 -1.15 -10.12 -12.55
N TYR A 135 -1.50 -9.98 -13.82
CA TYR A 135 -2.30 -10.94 -14.57
C TYR A 135 -1.84 -11.03 -16.03
N LYS A 136 -2.30 -12.05 -16.75
CA LYS A 136 -1.91 -12.27 -18.15
C LYS A 136 -2.36 -11.12 -19.04
N GLY A 137 -1.41 -10.47 -19.71
CA GLY A 137 -1.67 -9.31 -20.58
C GLY A 137 -1.65 -7.96 -19.85
N ALA A 138 -1.38 -7.95 -18.54
CA ALA A 138 -1.21 -6.71 -17.79
C ALA A 138 0.07 -5.98 -18.21
N TYR A 139 0.03 -4.65 -18.13
CA TYR A 139 1.22 -3.81 -18.19
C TYR A 139 1.96 -3.85 -16.84
N VAL A 140 3.22 -3.45 -16.84
CA VAL A 140 3.97 -3.25 -15.60
C VAL A 140 3.69 -1.83 -15.10
N PRO A 141 3.04 -1.66 -13.94
CA PRO A 141 2.77 -0.34 -13.40
C PRO A 141 4.06 0.34 -12.94
N TRP A 142 4.08 1.66 -12.99
CA TRP A 142 5.16 2.45 -12.44
C TRP A 142 4.69 3.19 -11.18
N PHE A 143 5.17 2.75 -10.03
CA PHE A 143 4.75 3.28 -8.73
C PHE A 143 5.55 4.49 -8.23
N GLY A 144 6.50 4.99 -9.00
CA GLY A 144 7.41 6.06 -8.55
C GLY A 144 6.76 7.41 -8.21
N THR A 145 5.49 7.61 -8.57
CA THR A 145 4.71 8.79 -8.14
C THR A 145 3.85 8.53 -6.91
N GLN A 146 3.66 7.28 -6.55
CA GLN A 146 2.77 6.84 -5.48
C GLN A 146 3.54 6.31 -4.27
N LEU A 147 4.66 5.61 -4.51
CA LEU A 147 5.53 5.10 -3.46
C LEU A 147 6.80 5.93 -3.42
N VAL A 148 7.04 6.58 -2.30
CA VAL A 148 8.14 7.54 -2.18
C VAL A 148 9.05 7.21 -1.01
N ASN A 149 10.35 7.44 -1.21
CA ASN A 149 11.31 7.38 -0.12
C ASN A 149 11.37 8.74 0.58
N GLY A 150 11.10 8.75 1.88
CA GLY A 150 11.12 9.98 2.64
C GLY A 150 10.63 9.81 4.07
N ASN A 151 10.72 10.88 4.83
CA ASN A 151 10.17 10.95 6.17
C ASN A 151 8.76 11.56 6.12
N SER A 152 7.74 10.77 6.37
CA SER A 152 6.33 11.19 6.32
C SER A 152 5.95 12.25 7.37
N LEU A 153 6.77 12.42 8.41
CA LEU A 153 6.57 13.44 9.45
C LEU A 153 7.22 14.79 9.10
N ILE A 154 8.15 14.78 8.13
CA ILE A 154 8.90 15.96 7.71
C ILE A 154 8.62 16.19 6.24
N GLY A 155 7.84 17.20 5.93
CA GLY A 155 7.50 17.52 4.54
C GLY A 155 7.21 18.99 4.35
N ALA A 156 7.38 19.45 3.13
CA ALA A 156 6.97 20.78 2.73
C ALA A 156 5.44 20.82 2.59
N ARG A 157 4.81 21.76 3.25
CA ARG A 157 3.39 22.04 2.99
C ARG A 157 3.25 22.59 1.57
N ARG A 158 2.19 22.21 0.86
CA ARG A 158 1.81 22.88 -0.38
C ARG A 158 1.24 24.25 -0.03
N GLN A 159 2.14 25.22 0.10
CA GLN A 159 1.78 26.61 0.40
C GLN A 159 2.43 27.52 -0.63
N VAL A 160 1.69 28.50 -1.07
CA VAL A 160 2.20 29.58 -1.93
C VAL A 160 2.40 30.79 -1.04
N TYR A 161 3.60 31.33 -1.04
CA TYR A 161 3.95 32.54 -0.32
C TYR A 161 4.13 33.68 -1.34
N SER A 162 3.65 34.86 -0.98
CA SER A 162 3.93 36.05 -1.76
C SER A 162 5.44 36.38 -1.69
N GLN A 163 5.97 36.97 -2.74
CA GLN A 163 7.36 37.40 -2.76
C GLN A 163 7.68 38.36 -1.60
N SER A 164 6.78 39.25 -1.28
CA SER A 164 6.90 40.17 -0.14
C SER A 164 6.96 39.46 1.22
N ALA A 165 6.24 38.35 1.40
CA ALA A 165 6.31 37.55 2.64
C ALA A 165 7.68 36.82 2.75
N LEU A 166 8.22 36.36 1.64
CA LEU A 166 9.55 35.73 1.60
C LEU A 166 10.66 36.75 1.93
N GLU A 167 10.62 37.93 1.31
CA GLU A 167 11.56 39.02 1.55
C GLU A 167 11.50 39.56 2.99
N ALA A 168 10.29 39.59 3.59
CA ALA A 168 10.08 39.95 4.97
C ALA A 168 10.45 38.86 6.01
N GLY A 169 10.83 37.67 5.57
CA GLY A 169 11.14 36.54 6.45
C GLY A 169 9.94 35.95 7.19
N LYS A 170 8.71 36.24 6.73
CA LYS A 170 7.44 35.82 7.40
C LYS A 170 6.85 34.52 6.94
N TRP A 171 7.58 33.75 6.15
CA TRP A 171 7.12 32.45 5.63
C TRP A 171 6.98 31.36 6.70
N TYR A 172 7.58 31.55 7.87
CA TYR A 172 7.50 30.63 9.02
C TYR A 172 6.53 31.10 10.11
N GLU A 173 5.99 32.30 10.03
CA GLU A 173 4.95 32.78 10.94
C GLU A 173 3.59 32.19 10.53
N LYS A 174 2.83 31.71 11.52
CA LYS A 174 1.48 31.14 11.32
C LYS A 174 0.46 32.23 11.13
#